data_dd99dd23bdc3b791403ef0018cc03a57
#
_entry.id   dd99dd23bdc3b791403ef0018cc03a57
#
_cell.length_a   1.000
_cell.length_b   1.000
_cell.length_c   1.000
_cell.angle_alpha   90.00
_cell.angle_beta   90.00
_cell.angle_gamma   90.00
#
_symmetry.space_group_name_H-M   'P 1'
#
loop_
_entity.id
_entity.type
_entity.pdbx_description
1 polymer ?
#
loop_
_entity_poly.entity_id
_entity_poly.type
_entity_poly.pdbx_seq_one_letter_code
_entity_poly.pdbx_strand_id
1 'polypeptide(L)'
;MKAAATRTGLSGPRILLSLAVLPVSIALLYFYIPPTVTNMADDLPASIYDIAVKDIRGNDVKLGEYAGKVLLIVNVASKCGLTNSNYKELNVLYEKYKEKGLEILAFPCNQFAGQEPGSNEEIQETVCTRFKAEFPIFDKVDVNGKDASPLYKFLKSHKGGFLGDGIKWNFTKFLVDKDGKVVERYAPTTSPLKIENDVEKLLSTS
;
A
#
# COMPACT_ATOMS: atom_id res chain seq x y z
N MET A 1 -30.15 103.34 12.08
CA MET A 1 -28.77 103.74 11.77
C MET A 1 -27.95 102.47 11.53
N LYS A 2 -27.66 102.15 10.25
CA LYS A 2 -26.35 102.13 9.62
C LYS A 2 -25.34 101.32 10.45
N ALA A 3 -24.62 100.32 10.01
CA ALA A 3 -24.02 100.04 8.71
C ALA A 3 -23.61 98.53 8.76
N ALA A 4 -23.72 97.76 7.75
CA ALA A 4 -22.94 97.52 6.53
C ALA A 4 -21.55 96.87 6.76
N ALA A 5 -21.39 95.83 5.97
CA ALA A 5 -20.21 95.27 5.33
C ALA A 5 -19.36 94.33 6.17
N THR A 6 -18.73 93.32 5.71
CA THR A 6 -18.24 92.98 4.34
C THR A 6 -17.85 91.49 4.32
N ARG A 7 -17.97 90.86 3.14
CA ARG A 7 -17.44 89.57 2.77
C ARG A 7 -15.94 89.46 2.84
N THR A 8 -15.39 88.37 3.17
CA THR A 8 -14.23 87.80 2.46
C THR A 8 -14.31 86.27 2.55
N GLY A 9 -14.33 85.68 1.37
CA GLY A 9 -14.23 84.29 1.18
C GLY A 9 -12.76 83.84 1.26
N LEU A 10 -12.56 82.64 1.72
CA LEU A 10 -11.32 81.90 1.52
C LEU A 10 -11.66 80.45 1.21
N SER A 11 -11.42 80.15 -0.02
CA SER A 11 -11.44 78.79 -0.55
C SER A 11 -10.24 78.01 0.01
N GLY A 12 -10.53 77.01 0.80
CA GLY A 12 -9.51 76.02 1.19
C GLY A 12 -9.56 74.80 0.28
N PRO A 13 -8.43 74.17 -0.01
CA PRO A 13 -8.40 73.10 -0.97
C PRO A 13 -9.02 71.81 -0.38
N ARG A 14 -9.90 71.21 -1.17
CA ARG A 14 -10.41 69.86 -0.94
C ARG A 14 -9.25 68.89 -1.13
N ILE A 15 -8.71 68.37 -0.06
CA ILE A 15 -7.80 67.20 -0.06
C ILE A 15 -8.63 65.99 -0.37
N LEU A 16 -8.48 65.46 -1.59
CA LEU A 16 -8.96 64.14 -1.96
C LEU A 16 -8.11 63.10 -1.21
N LEU A 17 -8.72 62.56 -0.12
CA LEU A 17 -8.20 61.35 0.48
C LEU A 17 -8.61 60.18 -0.41
N SER A 18 -7.83 59.85 -1.41
CA SER A 18 -7.92 58.58 -2.10
C SER A 18 -7.27 57.53 -1.20
N LEU A 19 -8.07 56.91 -0.38
CA LEU A 19 -7.65 55.75 0.41
C LEU A 19 -7.38 54.57 -0.53
N ALA A 20 -6.12 54.25 -0.60
CA ALA A 20 -5.67 52.95 -1.12
C ALA A 20 -6.18 51.83 -0.18
N VAL A 21 -7.38 51.34 -0.41
CA VAL A 21 -7.98 50.21 0.33
C VAL A 21 -7.78 48.87 -0.38
N LEU A 22 -6.85 48.82 -1.35
CA LEU A 22 -6.70 47.65 -2.24
C LEU A 22 -5.57 46.65 -1.97
N PRO A 23 -4.70 46.75 -0.92
CA PRO A 23 -3.79 45.64 -0.71
C PRO A 23 -4.19 44.64 0.41
N VAL A 24 -5.15 44.97 1.26
CA VAL A 24 -5.47 44.09 2.43
C VAL A 24 -6.35 42.90 2.05
N SER A 25 -7.23 43.04 1.06
CA SER A 25 -8.12 41.99 0.62
C SER A 25 -7.44 40.91 -0.22
N ILE A 26 -6.34 41.24 -0.90
CA ILE A 26 -5.58 40.26 -1.72
C ILE A 26 -4.65 39.43 -0.81
N ALA A 27 -4.11 40.02 0.24
CA ALA A 27 -3.27 39.29 1.20
C ALA A 27 -4.06 38.26 2.02
N LEU A 28 -5.34 38.51 2.31
CA LEU A 28 -6.20 37.56 3.03
C LEU A 28 -6.67 36.37 2.16
N LEU A 29 -6.71 36.55 0.83
CA LEU A 29 -7.03 35.44 -0.08
C LEU A 29 -5.84 34.47 -0.27
N TYR A 30 -4.59 34.92 -0.06
CA TYR A 30 -3.41 34.03 -0.13
C TYR A 30 -3.24 33.11 1.07
N PHE A 31 -3.88 33.42 2.21
CA PHE A 31 -3.81 32.57 3.41
C PHE A 31 -4.96 31.56 3.53
N TYR A 32 -5.92 31.57 2.59
CA TYR A 32 -7.03 30.62 2.54
C TYR A 32 -6.87 29.64 1.37
N ILE A 33 -5.66 29.14 1.16
CA ILE A 33 -5.49 27.90 0.41
C ILE A 33 -5.80 26.80 1.43
N PRO A 34 -6.96 26.12 1.36
CA PRO A 34 -7.19 24.96 2.20
C PRO A 34 -6.04 23.99 1.94
N PRO A 35 -5.51 23.29 2.97
CA PRO A 35 -4.56 22.23 2.72
C PRO A 35 -5.18 21.33 1.66
N THR A 36 -4.47 21.15 0.54
CA THR A 36 -4.88 20.20 -0.48
C THR A 36 -5.17 18.90 0.25
N VAL A 37 -6.44 18.50 0.26
CA VAL A 37 -6.83 17.16 0.69
C VAL A 37 -6.16 16.25 -0.33
N THR A 38 -4.95 15.80 -0.03
CA THR A 38 -4.30 14.73 -0.77
C THR A 38 -5.22 13.53 -0.63
N ASN A 39 -5.91 13.22 -1.71
CA ASN A 39 -6.70 12.00 -1.78
C ASN A 39 -5.73 10.85 -1.48
N MET A 40 -6.05 10.02 -0.49
CA MET A 40 -5.26 8.82 -0.15
C MET A 40 -5.12 7.85 -1.34
N ALA A 41 -5.82 8.12 -2.46
CA ALA A 41 -5.65 7.42 -3.74
C ALA A 41 -4.38 7.87 -4.50
N ASP A 42 -3.85 9.07 -4.23
CA ASP A 42 -2.65 9.58 -4.91
C ASP A 42 -1.33 9.08 -4.29
N ASP A 43 -1.39 8.39 -3.12
CA ASP A 43 -0.21 7.88 -2.41
C ASP A 43 0.13 6.41 -2.75
N LEU A 44 -0.66 5.74 -3.59
CA LEU A 44 -0.36 4.37 -3.99
C LEU A 44 0.63 4.35 -5.16
N PRO A 45 1.64 3.46 -5.13
CA PRO A 45 2.55 3.27 -6.26
C PRO A 45 1.79 2.96 -7.55
N ALA A 46 2.29 3.45 -8.69
CA ALA A 46 1.68 3.20 -10.00
C ALA A 46 1.81 1.73 -10.42
N SER A 47 2.83 1.04 -9.94
CA SER A 47 3.11 -0.37 -10.20
C SER A 47 3.53 -1.10 -8.93
N ILE A 48 3.23 -2.39 -8.84
CA ILE A 48 3.75 -3.26 -7.77
C ILE A 48 5.29 -3.26 -7.76
N TYR A 49 5.90 -3.07 -8.92
CA TYR A 49 7.36 -3.07 -9.09
C TYR A 49 8.07 -1.85 -8.49
N ASP A 50 7.33 -0.76 -8.23
CA ASP A 50 7.84 0.43 -7.55
C ASP A 50 7.88 0.28 -6.02
N ILE A 51 7.28 -0.78 -5.50
CA ILE A 51 7.20 -1.03 -4.06
C ILE A 51 8.51 -1.64 -3.56
N ALA A 52 9.06 -1.02 -2.52
CA ALA A 52 10.14 -1.61 -1.73
C ALA A 52 9.58 -2.32 -0.49
N VAL A 53 10.11 -3.48 -0.18
CA VAL A 53 9.81 -4.27 1.01
C VAL A 53 11.13 -4.63 1.71
N LYS A 54 11.08 -5.11 2.93
CA LYS A 54 12.27 -5.65 3.60
C LYS A 54 12.27 -7.17 3.56
N ASP A 55 13.42 -7.75 3.23
CA ASP A 55 13.61 -9.19 3.41
C ASP A 55 13.59 -9.56 4.91
N ILE A 56 13.62 -10.85 5.22
CA ILE A 56 13.58 -11.34 6.60
C ILE A 56 14.80 -10.89 7.43
N ARG A 57 15.87 -10.41 6.78
CA ARG A 57 17.10 -9.89 7.41
C ARG A 57 17.09 -8.36 7.53
N GLY A 58 16.03 -7.69 7.07
CA GLY A 58 15.86 -6.25 7.11
C GLY A 58 16.48 -5.48 5.95
N ASN A 59 16.99 -6.13 4.90
CA ASN A 59 17.50 -5.47 3.71
C ASN A 59 16.34 -5.01 2.82
N ASP A 60 16.52 -3.86 2.18
CA ASP A 60 15.54 -3.36 1.22
C ASP A 60 15.59 -4.16 -0.09
N VAL A 61 14.43 -4.63 -0.53
CA VAL A 61 14.22 -5.37 -1.77
C VAL A 61 13.16 -4.64 -2.59
N LYS A 62 13.46 -4.28 -3.82
CA LYS A 62 12.46 -3.75 -4.75
C LYS A 62 11.73 -4.91 -5.43
N LEU A 63 10.40 -4.86 -5.42
CA LEU A 63 9.60 -5.90 -6.10
C LEU A 63 9.82 -5.92 -7.61
N GLY A 64 10.42 -4.85 -8.18
CA GLY A 64 10.90 -4.83 -9.56
C GLY A 64 11.93 -5.91 -9.90
N GLU A 65 12.63 -6.47 -8.90
CA GLU A 65 13.54 -7.62 -9.09
C GLU A 65 12.80 -8.89 -9.53
N TYR A 66 11.50 -8.95 -9.30
CA TYR A 66 10.62 -10.05 -9.69
C TYR A 66 9.85 -9.77 -11.00
N ALA A 67 10.16 -8.70 -11.72
CA ALA A 67 9.49 -8.37 -12.98
C ALA A 67 9.60 -9.53 -13.99
N GLY A 68 8.52 -9.78 -14.71
CA GLY A 68 8.44 -10.90 -15.68
C GLY A 68 8.12 -12.27 -15.06
N LYS A 69 8.02 -12.36 -13.74
CA LYS A 69 7.57 -13.56 -13.03
C LYS A 69 6.09 -13.49 -12.67
N VAL A 70 5.45 -14.63 -12.58
CA VAL A 70 4.15 -14.79 -11.92
C VAL A 70 4.39 -14.82 -10.42
N LEU A 71 3.72 -13.96 -9.64
CA LEU A 71 3.93 -13.88 -8.20
C LEU A 71 2.72 -14.41 -7.45
N LEU A 72 2.96 -15.26 -6.45
CA LEU A 72 1.98 -15.66 -5.45
C LEU A 72 2.36 -15.02 -4.10
N ILE A 73 1.67 -13.97 -3.72
CA ILE A 73 1.93 -13.19 -2.51
C ILE A 73 1.01 -13.66 -1.39
N VAL A 74 1.58 -14.06 -0.24
CA VAL A 74 0.85 -14.73 0.84
C VAL A 74 1.20 -14.12 2.19
N ASN A 75 0.21 -13.76 3.02
CA ASN A 75 0.47 -13.46 4.42
C ASN A 75 0.47 -14.75 5.24
N VAL A 76 1.56 -15.03 5.92
CA VAL A 76 1.82 -16.30 6.60
C VAL A 76 1.86 -16.18 8.11
N ALA A 77 1.71 -17.31 8.81
CA ALA A 77 1.87 -17.40 10.25
C ALA A 77 2.33 -18.80 10.68
N SER A 78 3.18 -18.87 11.70
CA SER A 78 3.79 -20.12 12.18
C SER A 78 2.88 -20.96 13.08
N LYS A 79 1.89 -20.34 13.75
CA LYS A 79 1.03 -20.98 14.77
C LYS A 79 -0.45 -21.04 14.39
N CYS A 80 -0.77 -20.95 13.11
CA CYS A 80 -2.14 -21.07 12.61
C CYS A 80 -2.50 -22.53 12.30
N GLY A 81 -3.77 -22.89 12.46
CA GLY A 81 -4.24 -24.22 12.07
C GLY A 81 -4.08 -24.54 10.58
N LEU A 82 -3.95 -23.51 9.72
CA LEU A 82 -3.71 -23.65 8.28
C LEU A 82 -2.23 -23.74 7.90
N THR A 83 -1.30 -23.55 8.84
CA THR A 83 0.14 -23.43 8.58
C THR A 83 0.70 -24.66 7.88
N ASN A 84 0.54 -25.84 8.46
CA ASN A 84 1.15 -27.06 7.93
C ASN A 84 0.67 -27.40 6.52
N SER A 85 -0.64 -27.30 6.26
CA SER A 85 -1.23 -27.60 4.95
C SER A 85 -0.76 -26.57 3.90
N ASN A 86 -0.79 -25.26 4.24
CA ASN A 86 -0.38 -24.25 3.29
C ASN A 86 1.10 -24.33 2.93
N TYR A 87 2.02 -24.42 3.91
CA TYR A 87 3.45 -24.53 3.60
C TYR A 87 3.77 -25.78 2.77
N LYS A 88 3.17 -26.92 3.11
CA LYS A 88 3.33 -28.15 2.31
C LYS A 88 2.92 -27.96 0.85
N GLU A 89 1.77 -27.35 0.61
CA GLU A 89 1.24 -27.19 -0.73
C GLU A 89 1.93 -26.03 -1.49
N LEU A 90 2.34 -24.96 -0.81
CA LEU A 90 3.16 -23.89 -1.39
C LEU A 90 4.51 -24.45 -1.86
N ASN A 91 5.15 -25.31 -1.07
CA ASN A 91 6.38 -25.98 -1.46
C ASN A 91 6.20 -26.83 -2.72
N VAL A 92 5.09 -27.58 -2.84
CA VAL A 92 4.77 -28.38 -4.03
C VAL A 92 4.63 -27.48 -5.25
N LEU A 93 3.88 -26.39 -5.15
CA LEU A 93 3.74 -25.43 -6.25
C LEU A 93 5.09 -24.80 -6.62
N TYR A 94 5.85 -24.37 -5.63
CA TYR A 94 7.13 -23.71 -5.85
C TYR A 94 8.10 -24.65 -6.58
N GLU A 95 8.26 -25.86 -6.08
CA GLU A 95 9.14 -26.86 -6.69
C GLU A 95 8.75 -27.17 -8.16
N LYS A 96 7.46 -27.24 -8.45
CA LYS A 96 6.96 -27.54 -9.80
C LYS A 96 7.14 -26.40 -10.79
N TYR A 97 7.09 -25.12 -10.31
CA TYR A 97 6.97 -23.98 -11.20
C TYR A 97 8.04 -22.89 -11.02
N LYS A 98 8.95 -22.98 -10.05
CA LYS A 98 10.02 -21.98 -9.84
C LYS A 98 10.86 -21.78 -11.10
N GLU A 99 11.27 -22.85 -11.76
CA GLU A 99 12.06 -22.82 -13.00
C GLU A 99 11.24 -22.36 -14.23
N LYS A 100 9.90 -22.32 -14.09
CA LYS A 100 8.99 -21.84 -15.14
C LYS A 100 8.59 -20.38 -14.97
N GLY A 101 9.11 -19.71 -13.93
CA GLY A 101 8.88 -18.31 -13.66
C GLY A 101 7.84 -17.99 -12.59
N LEU A 102 7.45 -18.97 -11.74
CA LEU A 102 6.69 -18.68 -10.52
C LEU A 102 7.63 -18.22 -9.40
N GLU A 103 7.24 -17.17 -8.70
CA GLU A 103 7.84 -16.81 -7.43
C GLU A 103 6.76 -16.74 -6.33
N ILE A 104 7.09 -17.21 -5.12
CA ILE A 104 6.22 -17.11 -3.95
C ILE A 104 6.83 -16.13 -2.96
N LEU A 105 6.10 -15.08 -2.61
CA LEU A 105 6.55 -14.05 -1.69
C LEU A 105 5.74 -14.14 -0.39
N ALA A 106 6.37 -14.64 0.68
CA ALA A 106 5.70 -14.88 1.95
C ALA A 106 5.98 -13.76 2.97
N PHE A 107 4.92 -13.16 3.48
CA PHE A 107 4.97 -12.06 4.44
C PHE A 107 4.40 -12.51 5.78
N PRO A 108 5.22 -12.69 6.83
CA PRO A 108 4.73 -12.98 8.17
C PRO A 108 3.83 -11.87 8.70
N CYS A 109 2.72 -12.23 9.37
CA CYS A 109 1.78 -11.26 9.91
C CYS A 109 1.22 -11.73 11.26
N ASN A 110 1.33 -10.87 12.30
CA ASN A 110 0.87 -11.19 13.65
C ASN A 110 -0.53 -10.64 14.00
N GLN A 111 -1.24 -10.02 13.03
CA GLN A 111 -2.54 -9.36 13.29
C GLN A 111 -3.70 -10.35 13.53
N PHE A 112 -3.52 -11.63 13.25
CA PHE A 112 -4.57 -12.65 13.37
C PHE A 112 -4.32 -13.55 14.58
N ALA A 113 -4.96 -13.21 15.69
CA ALA A 113 -4.90 -13.91 16.97
C ALA A 113 -3.45 -14.10 17.50
N GLY A 114 -2.50 -13.21 17.14
CA GLY A 114 -1.12 -13.33 17.60
C GLY A 114 -0.41 -14.61 17.14
N GLN A 115 -0.77 -15.13 15.97
CA GLN A 115 -0.28 -16.43 15.50
C GLN A 115 1.10 -16.39 14.82
N GLU A 116 1.74 -15.21 14.77
CA GLU A 116 3.13 -15.03 14.33
C GLU A 116 3.93 -14.21 15.35
N PRO A 117 4.11 -14.69 16.59
CA PRO A 117 4.69 -13.89 17.67
C PRO A 117 6.23 -13.79 17.60
N GLY A 118 6.90 -14.70 16.90
CA GLY A 118 8.36 -14.80 16.83
C GLY A 118 9.04 -13.57 16.24
N SER A 119 10.33 -13.38 16.49
CA SER A 119 11.19 -12.46 15.77
C SER A 119 11.38 -12.93 14.31
N ASN A 120 11.96 -12.08 13.46
CA ASN A 120 12.29 -12.47 12.08
C ASN A 120 13.23 -13.66 12.03
N GLU A 121 14.22 -13.71 12.92
CA GLU A 121 15.18 -14.82 13.03
C GLU A 121 14.48 -16.13 13.41
N GLU A 122 13.61 -16.10 14.42
CA GLU A 122 12.82 -17.26 14.85
C GLU A 122 11.86 -17.76 13.76
N ILE A 123 11.27 -16.83 13.00
CA ILE A 123 10.41 -17.15 11.87
C ILE A 123 11.22 -17.79 10.77
N GLN A 124 12.38 -17.21 10.40
CA GLN A 124 13.27 -17.75 9.39
C GLN A 124 13.73 -19.17 9.75
N GLU A 125 14.16 -19.37 10.97
CA GLU A 125 14.56 -20.70 11.46
C GLU A 125 13.40 -21.71 11.35
N THR A 126 12.21 -21.33 11.82
CA THR A 126 11.02 -22.18 11.75
C THR A 126 10.67 -22.55 10.31
N VAL A 127 10.70 -21.57 9.40
CA VAL A 127 10.35 -21.78 7.99
C VAL A 127 11.36 -22.67 7.30
N CYS A 128 12.66 -22.44 7.53
CA CYS A 128 13.73 -23.23 6.92
C CYS A 128 13.79 -24.67 7.50
N THR A 129 13.69 -24.85 8.82
CA THR A 129 13.89 -26.15 9.47
C THR A 129 12.64 -27.01 9.48
N ARG A 130 11.52 -26.44 9.88
CA ARG A 130 10.27 -27.18 10.05
C ARG A 130 9.49 -27.32 8.75
N PHE A 131 9.36 -26.23 7.98
CA PHE A 131 8.55 -26.23 6.76
C PHE A 131 9.38 -26.46 5.50
N LYS A 132 10.71 -26.30 5.57
CA LYS A 132 11.65 -26.49 4.44
C LYS A 132 11.24 -25.68 3.21
N ALA A 133 10.73 -24.47 3.44
CA ALA A 133 10.37 -23.56 2.35
C ALA A 133 11.63 -22.95 1.74
N GLU A 134 11.71 -22.98 0.41
CA GLU A 134 12.83 -22.42 -0.36
C GLU A 134 12.47 -21.05 -0.99
N PHE A 135 11.19 -20.67 -0.98
CA PHE A 135 10.76 -19.39 -1.49
C PHE A 135 11.06 -18.24 -0.52
N PRO A 136 11.19 -17.00 -1.02
CA PRO A 136 11.47 -15.81 -0.23
C PRO A 136 10.50 -15.56 0.92
N ILE A 137 11.07 -15.32 2.11
CA ILE A 137 10.35 -14.85 3.30
C ILE A 137 10.80 -13.41 3.57
N PHE A 138 9.85 -12.55 3.81
CA PHE A 138 10.05 -11.12 4.04
C PHE A 138 9.90 -10.75 5.52
N ASP A 139 10.21 -9.50 5.85
CA ASP A 139 9.98 -8.93 7.17
C ASP A 139 8.50 -9.03 7.57
N LYS A 140 8.27 -9.16 8.86
CA LYS A 140 6.91 -9.17 9.42
C LYS A 140 6.20 -7.85 9.15
N VAL A 141 4.98 -7.92 8.63
CA VAL A 141 4.21 -6.73 8.23
C VAL A 141 2.80 -6.75 8.79
N ASP A 142 2.23 -5.55 8.91
CA ASP A 142 0.80 -5.37 9.04
C ASP A 142 0.13 -5.38 7.66
N VAL A 143 -0.98 -6.12 7.54
CA VAL A 143 -1.74 -6.23 6.29
C VAL A 143 -3.04 -5.42 6.33
N ASN A 144 -3.48 -4.98 7.52
CA ASN A 144 -4.68 -4.19 7.75
C ASN A 144 -4.38 -2.96 8.63
N GLY A 145 -5.31 -1.99 8.59
CA GLY A 145 -5.23 -0.77 9.39
C GLY A 145 -4.40 0.32 8.74
N LYS A 146 -4.17 1.41 9.50
CA LYS A 146 -3.43 2.59 9.02
C LYS A 146 -1.96 2.28 8.71
N ASP A 147 -1.36 1.39 9.49
CA ASP A 147 0.05 1.00 9.41
C ASP A 147 0.28 -0.19 8.46
N ALA A 148 -0.76 -0.61 7.72
CA ALA A 148 -0.62 -1.67 6.73
C ALA A 148 0.49 -1.33 5.72
N SER A 149 1.30 -2.34 5.39
CA SER A 149 2.41 -2.20 4.45
C SER A 149 1.92 -1.64 3.10
N PRO A 150 2.72 -0.80 2.42
CA PRO A 150 2.38 -0.27 1.08
C PRO A 150 1.99 -1.37 0.10
N LEU A 151 2.66 -2.52 0.15
CA LEU A 151 2.33 -3.68 -0.67
C LEU A 151 0.89 -4.16 -0.43
N TYR A 152 0.49 -4.33 0.82
CA TYR A 152 -0.87 -4.82 1.12
C TYR A 152 -1.94 -3.76 0.87
N LYS A 153 -1.63 -2.46 1.00
CA LYS A 153 -2.52 -1.38 0.54
C LYS A 153 -2.73 -1.47 -0.97
N PHE A 154 -1.65 -1.64 -1.75
CA PHE A 154 -1.69 -1.82 -3.20
C PHE A 154 -2.48 -3.07 -3.61
N LEU A 155 -2.18 -4.23 -3.06
CA LEU A 155 -2.86 -5.48 -3.39
C LEU A 155 -4.37 -5.39 -3.16
N LYS A 156 -4.77 -4.84 -2.01
CA LYS A 156 -6.19 -4.68 -1.64
C LYS A 156 -6.93 -3.67 -2.51
N SER A 157 -6.28 -2.60 -2.97
CA SER A 157 -6.88 -1.60 -3.85
C SER A 157 -7.13 -2.14 -5.25
N HIS A 158 -6.30 -3.08 -5.73
CA HIS A 158 -6.45 -3.70 -7.05
C HIS A 158 -7.37 -4.92 -7.05
N LYS A 159 -7.40 -5.67 -5.93
CA LYS A 159 -8.28 -6.84 -5.80
C LYS A 159 -8.93 -6.86 -4.42
N GLY A 160 -10.14 -6.35 -4.36
CA GLY A 160 -10.97 -6.35 -3.16
C GLY A 160 -11.33 -7.75 -2.69
N GLY A 161 -11.81 -7.85 -1.47
CA GLY A 161 -12.29 -9.11 -0.89
C GLY A 161 -13.81 -9.18 -0.83
N PHE A 162 -14.33 -10.38 -0.62
CA PHE A 162 -15.73 -10.56 -0.25
C PHE A 162 -16.01 -9.87 1.10
N LEU A 163 -17.05 -9.06 1.17
CA LEU A 163 -17.40 -8.23 2.34
C LEU A 163 -16.27 -7.26 2.77
N GLY A 164 -15.74 -6.50 1.83
CA GLY A 164 -14.75 -5.43 2.04
C GLY A 164 -13.29 -5.88 1.87
N ASP A 165 -12.40 -4.89 1.74
CA ASP A 165 -11.02 -5.11 1.26
C ASP A 165 -10.07 -5.68 2.32
N GLY A 166 -10.42 -5.61 3.61
CA GLY A 166 -9.57 -6.11 4.69
C GLY A 166 -9.22 -7.60 4.52
N ILE A 167 -7.96 -7.93 4.80
CA ILE A 167 -7.52 -9.33 4.92
C ILE A 167 -8.24 -9.97 6.10
N LYS A 168 -8.86 -11.11 5.88
CA LYS A 168 -9.73 -11.73 6.89
C LYS A 168 -8.97 -12.68 7.83
N TRP A 169 -7.90 -13.30 7.38
CA TRP A 169 -7.11 -14.25 8.15
C TRP A 169 -5.75 -14.53 7.54
N ASN A 170 -4.89 -15.27 8.24
CA ASN A 170 -3.64 -15.81 7.72
C ASN A 170 -3.86 -16.63 6.44
N PHE A 171 -2.88 -16.66 5.57
CA PHE A 171 -2.89 -17.39 4.30
C PHE A 171 -3.93 -16.90 3.28
N THR A 172 -4.25 -15.59 3.28
CA THR A 172 -4.83 -14.95 2.10
C THR A 172 -3.75 -14.88 1.02
N LYS A 173 -4.12 -15.18 -0.23
CA LYS A 173 -3.16 -15.21 -1.35
C LYS A 173 -3.61 -14.21 -2.40
N PHE A 174 -2.63 -13.55 -3.04
CA PHE A 174 -2.83 -12.72 -4.22
C PHE A 174 -1.98 -13.27 -5.35
N LEU A 175 -2.58 -13.43 -6.52
CA LEU A 175 -1.90 -13.84 -7.73
C LEU A 175 -1.64 -12.62 -8.61
N VAL A 176 -0.41 -12.45 -9.06
CA VAL A 176 0.05 -11.32 -9.87
C VAL A 176 0.66 -11.89 -11.14
N ASP A 177 0.30 -11.31 -12.29
CA ASP A 177 0.85 -11.73 -13.59
C ASP A 177 2.26 -11.17 -13.85
N LYS A 178 2.84 -11.53 -15.00
CA LYS A 178 4.20 -11.12 -15.41
C LYS A 178 4.36 -9.61 -15.60
N ASP A 179 3.25 -8.90 -15.82
CA ASP A 179 3.22 -7.43 -15.97
C ASP A 179 3.02 -6.70 -14.65
N GLY A 180 2.90 -7.44 -13.54
CA GLY A 180 2.70 -6.87 -12.20
C GLY A 180 1.24 -6.53 -11.87
N LYS A 181 0.30 -6.99 -12.67
CA LYS A 181 -1.13 -6.80 -12.43
C LYS A 181 -1.66 -7.83 -11.44
N VAL A 182 -2.35 -7.37 -10.41
CA VAL A 182 -3.04 -8.25 -9.45
C VAL A 182 -4.27 -8.85 -10.11
N VAL A 183 -4.20 -10.12 -10.46
CA VAL A 183 -5.25 -10.80 -11.24
C VAL A 183 -6.26 -11.53 -10.38
N GLU A 184 -5.85 -12.07 -9.21
CA GLU A 184 -6.78 -12.79 -8.35
C GLU A 184 -6.42 -12.68 -6.85
N ARG A 185 -7.41 -12.84 -6.01
CA ARG A 185 -7.29 -12.93 -4.55
C ARG A 185 -8.06 -14.14 -4.04
N TYR A 186 -7.37 -15.00 -3.29
CA TYR A 186 -7.94 -16.23 -2.75
C TYR A 186 -8.11 -16.16 -1.24
N ALA A 187 -9.20 -16.73 -0.77
CA ALA A 187 -9.51 -16.82 0.66
C ALA A 187 -8.46 -17.66 1.41
N PRO A 188 -8.31 -17.47 2.73
CA PRO A 188 -7.44 -18.29 3.58
C PRO A 188 -7.65 -19.80 3.42
N THR A 189 -8.90 -20.21 3.26
CA THR A 189 -9.33 -21.62 3.13
C THR A 189 -9.11 -22.22 1.75
N THR A 190 -8.76 -21.38 0.73
CA THR A 190 -8.40 -21.91 -0.59
C THR A 190 -7.01 -22.52 -0.51
N SER A 191 -6.94 -23.83 -0.74
CA SER A 191 -5.68 -24.58 -0.77
C SER A 191 -4.78 -24.07 -1.88
N PRO A 192 -3.45 -23.93 -1.67
CA PRO A 192 -2.51 -23.52 -2.70
C PRO A 192 -2.59 -24.38 -3.98
N LEU A 193 -2.78 -25.69 -3.87
CA LEU A 193 -2.90 -26.55 -5.06
C LEU A 193 -4.18 -26.31 -5.88
N LYS A 194 -5.21 -25.70 -5.29
CA LYS A 194 -6.39 -25.29 -6.07
C LYS A 194 -6.14 -24.07 -6.95
N ILE A 195 -5.05 -23.36 -6.72
CA ILE A 195 -4.63 -22.18 -7.50
C ILE A 195 -3.78 -22.60 -8.71
N GLU A 196 -3.36 -23.85 -8.78
CA GLU A 196 -2.39 -24.37 -9.76
C GLU A 196 -2.77 -24.05 -11.22
N ASN A 197 -4.03 -24.27 -11.59
CA ASN A 197 -4.50 -23.99 -12.94
C ASN A 197 -4.38 -22.50 -13.34
N ASP A 198 -4.62 -21.60 -12.40
CA ASP A 198 -4.49 -20.16 -12.61
C ASP A 198 -3.02 -19.77 -12.79
N VAL A 199 -2.13 -20.38 -11.99
CA VAL A 199 -0.67 -20.23 -12.13
C VAL A 199 -0.20 -20.73 -13.50
N GLU A 200 -0.59 -21.94 -13.91
CA GLU A 200 -0.21 -22.51 -15.22
C GLU A 200 -0.67 -21.62 -16.38
N LYS A 201 -1.89 -21.11 -16.30
CA LYS A 201 -2.44 -20.19 -17.29
C LYS A 201 -1.58 -18.94 -17.45
N LEU A 202 -1.17 -18.31 -16.35
CA LEU A 202 -0.34 -17.10 -16.37
C LEU A 202 1.10 -17.39 -16.84
N LEU A 203 1.64 -18.54 -16.48
CA LEU A 203 2.98 -18.95 -16.92
C LEU A 203 3.02 -19.21 -18.44
N SER A 204 1.92 -19.68 -19.03
CA SER A 204 1.81 -19.98 -20.47
C SER A 204 1.53 -18.75 -21.34
N THR A 205 1.10 -17.63 -20.78
CA THR A 205 0.98 -16.36 -21.49
C THR A 205 2.35 -15.73 -21.72
N SER A 206 2.60 -15.35 -22.99
CA SER A 206 3.83 -14.65 -23.44
C SER A 206 3.84 -13.23 -22.96
#